data_8798eae193ece6ee1fe95f2213e1e02d
#
_entry.id   8798eae193ece6ee1fe95f2213e1e02d
#
_cell.length_a   1.000
_cell.length_b   1.000
_cell.length_c   1.000
_cell.angle_alpha   90.00
_cell.angle_beta   90.00
_cell.angle_gamma   90.00
#
_symmetry.space_group_name_H-M   'P 1'
#
loop_
_entity.id
_entity.type
_entity.pdbx_description
1 polymer ?
#
loop_
_entity_poly.entity_id
_entity_poly.type
_entity_poly.pdbx_seq_one_letter_code
_entity_poly.pdbx_strand_id
1 'polypeptide(L)'
;MRPTMTDQFLDFACLTHSRNDSVGRREQAEAILEASPWLAQGNAYVAAVVGDVRALREHLDRDADAATRRGGPRDWDALLYICNARIAPRASRDPLACARLLLDRGADPRTHAIIYQMPYTAITGAIGIGEAGPVAAPAHPQARALVELLLDAGADPNDEQAVYNMHFLRHDGWLELLLARGLRSRHALTIC
;
A
#
# COMPACT_ATOMS: atom_id res chain seq x y z
N MET A 1 18.05 -0.42 -18.92
CA MET A 1 17.11 0.65 -19.37
C MET A 1 17.02 1.67 -18.25
N ARG A 2 16.98 2.98 -18.54
CA ARG A 2 16.77 3.99 -17.47
C ARG A 2 15.32 3.90 -17.01
N PRO A 3 15.03 4.03 -15.69
CA PRO A 3 13.65 4.02 -15.19
C PRO A 3 12.87 5.20 -15.80
N THR A 4 11.62 4.96 -16.14
CA THR A 4 10.70 6.02 -16.60
C THR A 4 10.36 6.96 -15.44
N MET A 5 9.80 8.13 -15.73
CA MET A 5 9.30 9.04 -14.68
C MET A 5 8.20 8.38 -13.85
N THR A 6 7.35 7.58 -14.47
CA THR A 6 6.33 6.76 -13.82
C THR A 6 6.94 5.77 -12.83
N ASP A 7 8.01 5.04 -13.26
CA ASP A 7 8.70 4.09 -12.39
C ASP A 7 9.37 4.80 -11.20
N GLN A 8 10.00 5.94 -11.45
CA GLN A 8 10.61 6.75 -10.39
C GLN A 8 9.57 7.23 -9.38
N PHE A 9 8.42 7.73 -9.85
CA PHE A 9 7.32 8.14 -8.97
C PHE A 9 6.84 6.98 -8.11
N LEU A 10 6.50 5.84 -8.70
CA LEU A 10 6.01 4.66 -7.98
C LEU A 10 7.04 4.13 -6.99
N ASP A 11 8.32 4.13 -7.37
CA ASP A 11 9.39 3.71 -6.48
C ASP A 11 9.51 4.63 -5.27
N PHE A 12 9.51 5.95 -5.47
CA PHE A 12 9.64 6.92 -4.38
C PHE A 12 8.37 7.04 -3.52
N ALA A 13 7.20 6.86 -4.11
CA ALA A 13 5.92 6.96 -3.41
C ALA A 13 5.67 5.84 -2.42
N CYS A 14 6.27 4.65 -2.65
CA CYS A 14 5.98 3.44 -1.88
C CYS A 14 7.09 3.07 -0.93
N LEU A 15 6.72 2.48 0.21
CA LEU A 15 7.68 1.87 1.14
C LEU A 15 8.45 0.75 0.44
N THR A 16 9.73 0.67 0.77
CA THR A 16 10.62 -0.43 0.35
C THR A 16 10.72 -1.52 1.41
N HIS A 17 10.23 -1.23 2.62
CA HIS A 17 10.43 -2.03 3.82
C HIS A 17 11.92 -2.30 4.10
N SER A 18 12.74 -1.31 3.86
CA SER A 18 14.20 -1.37 4.03
C SER A 18 14.74 -0.09 4.65
N ARG A 19 16.03 -0.07 4.94
CA ARG A 19 16.74 1.13 5.43
C ARG A 19 16.76 2.30 4.44
N ASN A 20 16.30 2.07 3.20
CA ASN A 20 16.18 3.13 2.20
C ASN A 20 14.90 3.96 2.38
N ASP A 21 13.95 3.53 3.20
CA ASP A 21 12.75 4.30 3.48
C ASP A 21 13.11 5.60 4.22
N SER A 22 12.63 6.72 3.72
CA SER A 22 12.95 8.03 4.26
C SER A 22 11.89 9.08 3.89
N VAL A 23 11.90 10.19 4.60
CA VAL A 23 11.09 11.38 4.27
C VAL A 23 11.46 11.89 2.89
N GLY A 24 12.76 11.96 2.54
CA GLY A 24 13.25 12.48 1.27
C GLY A 24 12.72 11.73 0.03
N ARG A 25 12.47 10.42 0.14
CA ARG A 25 11.84 9.66 -0.96
C ARG A 25 10.42 10.17 -1.23
N ARG A 26 9.64 10.37 -0.18
CA ARG A 26 8.26 10.89 -0.28
C ARG A 26 8.21 12.30 -0.85
N GLU A 27 9.14 13.16 -0.44
CA GLU A 27 9.30 14.51 -0.99
C GLU A 27 9.63 14.47 -2.50
N GLN A 28 10.48 13.55 -2.92
CA GLN A 28 10.78 13.34 -4.34
C GLN A 28 9.56 12.88 -5.13
N ALA A 29 8.74 11.96 -4.57
CA ALA A 29 7.50 11.53 -5.21
C ALA A 29 6.51 12.70 -5.37
N GLU A 30 6.33 13.52 -4.34
CA GLU A 30 5.46 14.71 -4.42
C GLU A 30 5.99 15.73 -5.44
N ALA A 31 7.30 15.97 -5.49
CA ALA A 31 7.91 16.87 -6.46
C ALA A 31 7.72 16.39 -7.92
N ILE A 32 7.84 15.07 -8.18
CA ILE A 32 7.54 14.49 -9.50
C ILE A 32 6.07 14.72 -9.86
N LEU A 33 5.16 14.48 -8.91
CA LEU A 33 3.73 14.63 -9.15
C LEU A 33 3.32 16.10 -9.36
N GLU A 34 3.94 17.02 -8.65
CA GLU A 34 3.73 18.47 -8.84
C GLU A 34 4.22 18.95 -10.20
N ALA A 35 5.38 18.45 -10.65
CA ALA A 35 5.92 18.75 -11.97
C ALA A 35 5.15 18.07 -13.11
N SER A 36 4.46 16.97 -12.83
CA SER A 36 3.80 16.13 -13.85
C SER A 36 2.45 15.60 -13.37
N PRO A 37 1.46 16.45 -13.12
CA PRO A 37 0.15 16.06 -12.59
C PRO A 37 -0.65 15.12 -13.52
N TRP A 38 -0.26 15.05 -14.79
CA TRP A 38 -0.84 14.18 -15.81
C TRP A 38 -0.45 12.69 -15.69
N LEU A 39 0.53 12.35 -14.84
CA LEU A 39 1.01 10.96 -14.69
C LEU A 39 -0.11 9.97 -14.34
N ALA A 40 -1.10 10.40 -13.55
CA ALA A 40 -2.25 9.54 -13.20
C ALA A 40 -3.11 9.14 -14.41
N GLN A 41 -3.24 10.03 -15.40
CA GLN A 41 -4.01 9.75 -16.61
C GLN A 41 -3.32 8.71 -17.51
N GLY A 42 -1.99 8.62 -17.43
CA GLY A 42 -1.18 7.72 -18.26
C GLY A 42 -0.96 6.32 -17.71
N ASN A 43 -1.25 6.09 -16.42
CA ASN A 43 -0.87 4.84 -15.76
C ASN A 43 -1.82 4.48 -14.60
N ALA A 44 -2.38 3.27 -14.62
CA ALA A 44 -3.34 2.80 -13.61
C ALA A 44 -2.73 2.72 -12.20
N TYR A 45 -1.48 2.30 -12.07
CA TYR A 45 -0.80 2.21 -10.75
C TYR A 45 -0.59 3.61 -10.16
N VAL A 46 -0.23 4.60 -11.00
CA VAL A 46 -0.10 6.00 -10.55
C VAL A 46 -1.46 6.55 -10.14
N ALA A 47 -2.51 6.35 -10.95
CA ALA A 47 -3.87 6.77 -10.63
C ALA A 47 -4.32 6.21 -9.27
N ALA A 48 -4.06 4.94 -9.02
CA ALA A 48 -4.37 4.24 -7.78
C ALA A 48 -3.61 4.85 -6.59
N VAL A 49 -2.29 4.99 -6.69
CA VAL A 49 -1.41 5.55 -5.65
C VAL A 49 -1.77 6.99 -5.30
N VAL A 50 -2.04 7.80 -6.31
CA VAL A 50 -2.42 9.22 -6.14
C VAL A 50 -3.84 9.35 -5.55
N GLY A 51 -4.68 8.34 -5.72
CA GLY A 51 -6.09 8.39 -5.31
C GLY A 51 -6.97 9.12 -6.33
N ASP A 52 -6.59 9.15 -7.61
CA ASP A 52 -7.44 9.68 -8.68
C ASP A 52 -8.44 8.61 -9.14
N VAL A 53 -9.58 8.55 -8.45
CA VAL A 53 -10.65 7.57 -8.68
C VAL A 53 -11.17 7.64 -10.12
N ARG A 54 -11.23 8.84 -10.72
CA ARG A 54 -11.72 9.01 -12.08
C ARG A 54 -10.74 8.40 -13.08
N ALA A 55 -9.47 8.77 -13.00
CA ALA A 55 -8.45 8.23 -13.89
C ALA A 55 -8.32 6.71 -13.74
N LEU A 56 -8.34 6.19 -12.50
CA LEU A 56 -8.30 4.75 -12.26
C LEU A 56 -9.51 4.05 -12.91
N ARG A 57 -10.72 4.58 -12.74
CA ARG A 57 -11.92 4.02 -13.38
C ARG A 57 -11.79 3.98 -14.89
N GLU A 58 -11.30 5.04 -15.51
CA GLU A 58 -11.09 5.11 -16.96
C GLU A 58 -10.06 4.06 -17.44
N HIS A 59 -9.04 3.74 -16.63
CA HIS A 59 -8.10 2.65 -16.92
C HIS A 59 -8.77 1.29 -16.84
N LEU A 60 -9.53 1.02 -15.78
CA LEU A 60 -10.20 -0.25 -15.55
C LEU A 60 -11.35 -0.50 -16.55
N ASP A 61 -12.02 0.54 -17.02
CA ASP A 61 -13.07 0.42 -18.04
C ASP A 61 -12.49 0.11 -19.44
N ARG A 62 -11.25 0.54 -19.72
CA ARG A 62 -10.53 0.21 -20.96
C ARG A 62 -9.87 -1.17 -20.92
N ASP A 63 -9.48 -1.63 -19.75
CA ASP A 63 -8.72 -2.86 -19.53
C ASP A 63 -9.09 -3.43 -18.16
N ALA A 64 -10.02 -4.38 -18.12
CA ALA A 64 -10.50 -4.98 -16.89
C ALA A 64 -9.39 -5.73 -16.12
N ASP A 65 -8.40 -6.29 -16.84
CA ASP A 65 -7.28 -7.02 -16.21
C ASP A 65 -6.33 -6.09 -15.44
N ALA A 66 -6.41 -4.77 -15.65
CA ALA A 66 -5.58 -3.81 -14.93
C ALA A 66 -5.82 -3.82 -13.41
N ALA A 67 -6.97 -4.35 -12.94
CA ALA A 67 -7.25 -4.49 -11.52
C ALA A 67 -6.35 -5.53 -10.82
N THR A 68 -5.97 -6.59 -11.55
CA THR A 68 -5.21 -7.73 -11.03
C THR A 68 -3.80 -7.83 -11.59
N ARG A 69 -3.52 -7.09 -12.68
CA ARG A 69 -2.21 -7.13 -13.35
C ARG A 69 -1.13 -6.59 -12.45
N ARG A 70 -0.02 -7.34 -12.38
CA ARG A 70 1.22 -6.89 -11.75
C ARG A 70 2.08 -6.14 -12.77
N GLY A 71 2.85 -5.16 -12.28
CA GLY A 71 3.74 -4.37 -13.13
C GLY A 71 4.38 -3.21 -12.38
N GLY A 72 4.88 -2.22 -13.14
CA GLY A 72 5.67 -1.13 -12.60
C GLY A 72 7.03 -1.58 -12.06
N PRO A 73 7.78 -0.72 -11.36
CA PRO A 73 9.17 -0.98 -10.96
C PRO A 73 9.33 -2.13 -9.95
N ARG A 74 8.25 -2.55 -9.29
CA ARG A 74 8.27 -3.59 -8.23
C ARG A 74 7.47 -4.83 -8.61
N ASP A 75 6.91 -4.86 -9.80
CA ASP A 75 6.03 -5.94 -10.24
C ASP A 75 4.89 -6.20 -9.24
N TRP A 76 4.24 -5.13 -8.78
CA TRP A 76 3.09 -5.19 -7.88
C TRP A 76 1.79 -4.91 -8.63
N ASP A 77 0.66 -5.40 -8.11
CA ASP A 77 -0.65 -4.94 -8.52
C ASP A 77 -1.01 -3.57 -7.91
N ALA A 78 -2.06 -2.94 -8.44
CA ALA A 78 -2.46 -1.59 -8.04
C ALA A 78 -2.87 -1.50 -6.57
N LEU A 79 -3.50 -2.54 -6.01
CA LEU A 79 -3.92 -2.58 -4.60
C LEU A 79 -2.71 -2.60 -3.66
N LEU A 80 -1.69 -3.39 -4.00
CA LEU A 80 -0.47 -3.46 -3.22
C LEU A 80 0.32 -2.14 -3.29
N TYR A 81 0.33 -1.47 -4.46
CA TYR A 81 0.90 -0.13 -4.59
C TYR A 81 0.18 0.89 -3.68
N ILE A 82 -1.18 0.92 -3.66
CA ILE A 82 -1.93 1.80 -2.75
C ILE A 82 -1.50 1.58 -1.31
N CYS A 83 -1.53 0.33 -0.83
CA CYS A 83 -1.28 0.03 0.57
C CYS A 83 0.14 0.41 1.01
N ASN A 84 1.10 0.38 0.09
CA ASN A 84 2.48 0.79 0.36
C ASN A 84 2.76 2.27 0.11
N ALA A 85 1.84 3.02 -0.51
CA ALA A 85 2.04 4.43 -0.85
C ALA A 85 2.08 5.35 0.38
N ARG A 86 2.90 6.38 0.30
CA ARG A 86 3.05 7.42 1.35
C ARG A 86 2.95 8.82 0.77
N ILE A 87 1.93 9.00 -0.08
CA ILE A 87 1.60 10.29 -0.68
C ILE A 87 0.78 11.12 0.30
N ALA A 88 1.05 12.43 0.37
CA ALA A 88 0.36 13.32 1.28
C ALA A 88 -1.15 13.40 0.98
N PRO A 89 -2.01 13.39 2.02
CA PRO A 89 -3.45 13.55 1.84
C PRO A 89 -3.76 14.91 1.20
N ARG A 90 -4.67 14.91 0.22
CA ARG A 90 -5.24 16.12 -0.38
C ARG A 90 -6.73 15.89 -0.64
N ALA A 91 -7.54 16.95 -0.61
CA ALA A 91 -9.00 16.84 -0.80
C ALA A 91 -9.41 16.20 -2.14
N SER A 92 -8.54 16.29 -3.16
CA SER A 92 -8.75 15.70 -4.48
C SER A 92 -8.26 14.25 -4.62
N ARG A 93 -7.73 13.66 -3.53
CA ARG A 93 -7.13 12.32 -3.53
C ARG A 93 -7.91 11.40 -2.60
N ASP A 94 -8.35 10.26 -3.12
CA ASP A 94 -9.05 9.24 -2.33
C ASP A 94 -8.51 7.83 -2.63
N PRO A 95 -7.34 7.47 -2.08
CA PRO A 95 -6.77 6.14 -2.25
C PRO A 95 -7.66 5.03 -1.65
N LEU A 96 -8.48 5.32 -0.63
CA LEU A 96 -9.41 4.35 -0.09
C LEU A 96 -10.53 4.01 -1.09
N ALA A 97 -11.08 5.03 -1.77
CA ALA A 97 -12.07 4.80 -2.84
C ALA A 97 -11.43 4.07 -4.04
N CYS A 98 -10.15 4.34 -4.36
CA CYS A 98 -9.40 3.57 -5.36
C CYS A 98 -9.24 2.11 -4.96
N ALA A 99 -8.87 1.83 -3.70
CA ALA A 99 -8.76 0.46 -3.19
C ALA A 99 -10.11 -0.29 -3.26
N ARG A 100 -11.19 0.37 -2.86
CA ARG A 100 -12.55 -0.18 -2.99
C ARG A 100 -12.89 -0.51 -4.44
N LEU A 101 -12.64 0.42 -5.37
CA LEU A 101 -12.89 0.21 -6.79
C LEU A 101 -12.09 -0.98 -7.34
N LEU A 102 -10.83 -1.15 -6.94
CA LEU A 102 -10.01 -2.29 -7.34
C LEU A 102 -10.57 -3.61 -6.83
N LEU A 103 -10.97 -3.67 -5.55
CA LEU A 103 -11.60 -4.86 -4.95
C LEU A 103 -12.93 -5.20 -5.64
N ASP A 104 -13.76 -4.21 -5.95
CA ASP A 104 -15.00 -4.39 -6.70
C ASP A 104 -14.75 -4.91 -8.13
N ARG A 105 -13.55 -4.69 -8.69
CA ARG A 105 -13.11 -5.16 -10.00
C ARG A 105 -12.24 -6.43 -9.92
N GLY A 106 -12.21 -7.11 -8.76
CA GLY A 106 -11.61 -8.43 -8.60
C GLY A 106 -10.14 -8.43 -8.16
N ALA A 107 -9.59 -7.30 -7.67
CA ALA A 107 -8.28 -7.32 -7.02
C ALA A 107 -8.31 -8.25 -5.80
N ASP A 108 -7.21 -9.01 -5.62
CA ASP A 108 -7.09 -9.94 -4.49
C ASP A 108 -6.74 -9.19 -3.20
N PRO A 109 -7.59 -9.20 -2.16
CA PRO A 109 -7.27 -8.58 -0.88
C PRO A 109 -6.10 -9.25 -0.14
N ARG A 110 -5.70 -10.46 -0.56
CA ARG A 110 -4.55 -11.22 -0.02
C ARG A 110 -3.27 -10.97 -0.80
N THR A 111 -3.28 -10.00 -1.72
CA THR A 111 -2.08 -9.66 -2.50
C THR A 111 -0.88 -9.37 -1.60
N HIS A 112 0.30 -9.78 -2.04
CA HIS A 112 1.56 -9.59 -1.31
C HIS A 112 2.76 -9.50 -2.26
N ALA A 113 3.86 -8.99 -1.74
CA ALA A 113 5.18 -9.09 -2.36
C ALA A 113 6.08 -9.95 -1.48
N ILE A 114 7.07 -10.61 -2.08
CA ILE A 114 8.13 -11.28 -1.32
C ILE A 114 9.28 -10.29 -1.13
N ILE A 115 9.52 -9.91 0.12
CA ILE A 115 10.60 -9.00 0.54
C ILE A 115 11.39 -9.74 1.63
N TYR A 116 12.70 -9.85 1.47
CA TYR A 116 13.56 -10.63 2.39
C TYR A 116 13.06 -12.06 2.64
N GLN A 117 12.54 -12.72 1.60
CA GLN A 117 11.96 -14.07 1.64
C GLN A 117 10.68 -14.18 2.49
N MET A 118 10.10 -13.08 2.92
CA MET A 118 8.85 -13.03 3.70
C MET A 118 7.73 -12.39 2.88
N PRO A 119 6.47 -12.83 3.05
CA PRO A 119 5.33 -12.19 2.41
C PRO A 119 5.01 -10.86 3.11
N TYR A 120 5.07 -9.77 2.36
CA TYR A 120 4.61 -8.45 2.78
C TYR A 120 3.25 -8.20 2.12
N THR A 121 2.18 -8.39 2.88
CA THR A 121 0.81 -8.28 2.39
C THR A 121 0.37 -6.83 2.23
N ALA A 122 -0.83 -6.62 1.64
CA ALA A 122 -1.47 -5.31 1.62
C ALA A 122 -1.71 -4.76 3.04
N ILE A 123 -2.03 -5.62 4.03
CA ILE A 123 -2.17 -5.21 5.45
C ILE A 123 -0.82 -4.73 5.99
N THR A 124 0.25 -5.52 5.83
CA THR A 124 1.61 -5.11 6.22
C THR A 124 1.98 -3.78 5.56
N GLY A 125 1.69 -3.61 4.26
CA GLY A 125 1.94 -2.38 3.53
C GLY A 125 1.21 -1.18 4.15
N ALA A 126 -0.08 -1.31 4.47
CA ALA A 126 -0.89 -0.24 5.04
C ALA A 126 -0.42 0.17 6.44
N ILE A 127 -0.07 -0.79 7.29
CA ILE A 127 0.45 -0.55 8.64
C ILE A 127 1.84 0.09 8.58
N GLY A 128 2.71 -0.37 7.67
CA GLY A 128 4.08 0.12 7.54
C GLY A 128 4.94 -0.21 8.76
N ILE A 129 5.74 0.76 9.19
CA ILE A 129 6.57 0.72 10.41
C ILE A 129 7.69 -0.31 10.29
N GLY A 130 7.79 -1.30 11.16
CA GLY A 130 8.91 -2.21 11.22
C GLY A 130 10.18 -1.56 11.76
N GLU A 131 11.34 -2.14 11.49
CA GLU A 131 12.65 -1.73 12.03
C GLU A 131 13.06 -0.30 11.64
N ALA A 132 12.56 0.21 10.49
CA ALA A 132 12.83 1.59 10.06
C ALA A 132 12.14 2.63 10.97
N GLY A 133 11.15 2.20 11.74
CA GLY A 133 10.39 3.03 12.67
C GLY A 133 9.37 3.96 11.99
N PRO A 134 8.53 4.64 12.80
CA PRO A 134 7.37 5.37 12.29
C PRO A 134 7.70 6.65 11.52
N VAL A 135 8.93 7.14 11.58
CA VAL A 135 9.35 8.33 10.82
C VAL A 135 9.76 7.96 9.40
N ALA A 136 10.59 6.95 9.25
CA ALA A 136 11.07 6.50 7.95
C ALA A 136 9.98 5.74 7.19
N ALA A 137 9.28 4.83 7.86
CA ALA A 137 8.21 4.00 7.31
C ALA A 137 6.88 4.20 8.07
N PRO A 138 6.25 5.38 8.00
CA PRO A 138 4.98 5.64 8.70
C PRO A 138 3.87 4.71 8.20
N ALA A 139 2.79 4.59 8.96
CA ALA A 139 1.55 4.01 8.47
C ALA A 139 1.01 4.81 7.28
N HIS A 140 0.24 4.15 6.42
CA HIS A 140 -0.49 4.84 5.35
C HIS A 140 -1.41 5.92 5.95
N PRO A 141 -1.59 7.10 5.32
CA PRO A 141 -2.46 8.16 5.87
C PRO A 141 -3.88 7.72 6.21
N GLN A 142 -4.41 6.72 5.49
CA GLN A 142 -5.72 6.11 5.72
C GLN A 142 -5.60 4.64 6.18
N ALA A 143 -4.52 4.28 6.88
CA ALA A 143 -4.17 2.90 7.21
C ALA A 143 -5.33 2.14 7.87
N ARG A 144 -6.00 2.75 8.88
CA ARG A 144 -7.09 2.10 9.61
C ARG A 144 -8.23 1.67 8.67
N ALA A 145 -8.70 2.60 7.84
CA ALA A 145 -9.78 2.34 6.90
C ALA A 145 -9.38 1.34 5.80
N LEU A 146 -8.11 1.39 5.34
CA LEU A 146 -7.60 0.42 4.36
C LEU A 146 -7.52 -0.99 4.95
N VAL A 147 -6.99 -1.15 6.17
CA VAL A 147 -6.91 -2.48 6.82
C VAL A 147 -8.30 -3.03 7.07
N GLU A 148 -9.25 -2.23 7.55
CA GLU A 148 -10.64 -2.65 7.72
C GLU A 148 -11.28 -3.08 6.39
N LEU A 149 -11.09 -2.30 5.33
CA LEU A 149 -11.58 -2.62 3.99
C LEU A 149 -10.99 -3.94 3.45
N LEU A 150 -9.69 -4.17 3.63
CA LEU A 150 -9.02 -5.40 3.21
C LEU A 150 -9.57 -6.62 3.97
N LEU A 151 -9.71 -6.51 5.29
CA LEU A 151 -10.25 -7.58 6.13
C LEU A 151 -11.72 -7.89 5.79
N ASP A 152 -12.53 -6.86 5.53
CA ASP A 152 -13.93 -7.02 5.09
C ASP A 152 -14.01 -7.69 3.71
N ALA A 153 -13.02 -7.47 2.84
CA ALA A 153 -12.90 -8.12 1.54
C ALA A 153 -12.29 -9.53 1.59
N GLY A 154 -11.83 -10.01 2.75
CA GLY A 154 -11.33 -11.37 2.95
C GLY A 154 -9.81 -11.52 3.02
N ALA A 155 -9.07 -10.44 3.31
CA ALA A 155 -7.66 -10.56 3.69
C ALA A 155 -7.52 -11.37 4.98
N ASP A 156 -6.40 -12.10 5.12
CA ASP A 156 -6.15 -12.91 6.31
C ASP A 156 -5.61 -12.04 7.45
N PRO A 157 -6.27 -11.99 8.62
CA PRO A 157 -5.75 -11.26 9.78
C PRO A 157 -4.51 -11.92 10.39
N ASN A 158 -4.18 -13.17 10.03
CA ASN A 158 -2.99 -13.89 10.51
C ASN A 158 -1.73 -13.51 9.71
N ASP A 159 -1.47 -12.22 9.62
CA ASP A 159 -0.32 -11.64 8.95
C ASP A 159 0.85 -11.51 9.93
N GLU A 160 1.78 -12.46 9.86
CA GLU A 160 2.93 -12.53 10.78
C GLU A 160 3.84 -11.32 10.65
N GLN A 161 4.02 -10.78 9.43
CA GLN A 161 4.86 -9.62 9.22
C GLN A 161 4.19 -8.33 9.76
N ALA A 162 2.87 -8.21 9.62
CA ALA A 162 2.14 -7.10 10.22
C ALA A 162 2.24 -7.14 11.74
N VAL A 163 2.06 -8.32 12.35
CA VAL A 163 2.20 -8.51 13.81
C VAL A 163 3.63 -8.17 14.26
N TYR A 164 4.65 -8.64 13.53
CA TYR A 164 6.05 -8.26 13.81
C TYR A 164 6.26 -6.74 13.76
N ASN A 165 5.74 -6.07 12.74
CA ASN A 165 5.89 -4.62 12.59
C ASN A 165 5.24 -3.84 13.74
N MET A 166 4.15 -4.36 14.32
CA MET A 166 3.47 -3.72 15.46
C MET A 166 4.33 -3.68 16.73
N HIS A 167 5.30 -4.58 16.87
CA HIS A 167 6.23 -4.59 18.00
C HIS A 167 7.01 -3.27 18.15
N PHE A 168 7.20 -2.54 17.07
CA PHE A 168 7.87 -1.23 17.06
C PHE A 168 6.93 -0.06 17.41
N LEU A 169 5.66 -0.34 17.71
CA LEU A 169 4.66 0.66 18.14
C LEU A 169 4.54 0.72 19.66
N ARG A 170 4.08 1.86 20.15
CA ARG A 170 3.80 2.08 21.58
C ARG A 170 2.32 1.93 21.94
N HIS A 171 1.53 1.26 21.08
CA HIS A 171 0.09 1.04 21.28
C HIS A 171 -0.36 -0.24 20.59
N ASP A 172 -1.40 -0.86 21.11
CA ASP A 172 -1.90 -2.17 20.69
C ASP A 172 -3.09 -2.09 19.69
N GLY A 173 -3.44 -0.90 19.21
CA GLY A 173 -4.65 -0.69 18.41
C GLY A 173 -4.75 -1.50 17.12
N TRP A 174 -3.62 -1.87 16.52
CA TRP A 174 -3.59 -2.79 15.38
C TRP A 174 -3.78 -4.23 15.80
N LEU A 175 -3.14 -4.64 16.90
CA LEU A 175 -3.28 -5.99 17.46
C LEU A 175 -4.74 -6.23 17.86
N GLU A 176 -5.36 -5.28 18.55
CA GLU A 176 -6.79 -5.34 18.93
C GLU A 176 -7.68 -5.49 17.70
N LEU A 177 -7.43 -4.74 16.62
CA LEU A 177 -8.18 -4.84 15.37
C LEU A 177 -8.05 -6.23 14.76
N LEU A 178 -6.83 -6.75 14.62
CA LEU A 178 -6.62 -8.06 14.01
C LEU A 178 -7.19 -9.19 14.87
N LEU A 179 -7.09 -9.10 16.22
CA LEU A 179 -7.71 -10.06 17.14
C LEU A 179 -9.24 -10.05 16.98
N ALA A 180 -9.87 -8.87 16.89
CA ALA A 180 -11.30 -8.75 16.67
C ALA A 180 -11.75 -9.33 15.31
N ARG A 181 -10.83 -9.47 14.36
CA ARG A 181 -11.06 -10.02 13.02
C ARG A 181 -10.57 -11.45 12.84
N GLY A 182 -10.11 -12.12 13.92
CA GLY A 182 -9.79 -13.55 13.93
C GLY A 182 -8.30 -13.90 13.86
N LEU A 183 -7.40 -12.96 14.20
CA LEU A 183 -6.01 -13.29 14.45
C LEU A 183 -5.90 -14.35 15.54
N ARG A 184 -5.22 -15.45 15.27
CA ARG A 184 -5.03 -16.56 16.19
C ARG A 184 -3.84 -16.30 17.11
N SER A 185 -3.97 -16.63 18.40
CA SER A 185 -2.95 -16.39 19.42
C SER A 185 -1.58 -16.97 19.08
N ARG A 186 -1.51 -18.09 18.35
CA ARG A 186 -0.24 -18.69 17.92
C ARG A 186 0.62 -17.75 17.05
N HIS A 187 0.00 -16.85 16.28
CA HIS A 187 0.69 -15.87 15.45
C HIS A 187 1.04 -14.61 16.23
N ALA A 188 0.31 -14.32 17.32
CA ALA A 188 0.61 -13.22 18.21
C ALA A 188 1.78 -13.50 19.16
N LEU A 189 2.02 -14.80 19.47
CA LEU A 189 3.05 -15.23 20.44
C LEU A 189 4.44 -15.41 19.82
N THR A 190 4.60 -15.35 18.51
CA THR A 190 5.89 -15.51 17.82
C THR A 190 6.84 -14.31 18.04
N ILE A 191 6.43 -13.32 18.84
CA ILE A 191 7.10 -12.02 19.02
C ILE A 191 7.61 -11.82 20.47
N CYS A 192 7.49 -12.82 21.31
CA CYS A 192 8.02 -12.76 22.68
C CYS A 192 9.42 -13.35 22.78
#